data_678ee9c5d0803c2dc6a2a522b76652c8
#
_entry.id   678ee9c5d0803c2dc6a2a522b76652c8
#
_cell.length_a   1.000
_cell.length_b   1.000
_cell.length_c   1.000
_cell.angle_alpha   90.00
_cell.angle_beta   90.00
_cell.angle_gamma   90.00
#
_symmetry.space_group_name_H-M   'P 1'
#
loop_
_entity.id
_entity.type
_entity.pdbx_description
1 polymer ?
#
loop_
_entity_poly.entity_id
_entity_poly.type
_entity_poly.pdbx_seq_one_letter_code
_entity_poly.pdbx_strand_id
1 'polypeptide(L)'
;MTTTKNNKVIGMFGVSAENLDVFRELFNASVEINLFELPRENTKDTVKQEDNFFIHQYAPAEQDAESRINEIIRDMLAIHADYYFISSQAQFHQKVYNSLVHYGYKVVVM
;
A
#
# COMPACT_ATOMS: atom_id res chain seq x y z
N MET A 1 28.13 -7.94 12.57
CA MET A 1 27.37 -7.78 12.60
C MET A 1 26.55 -7.54 11.92
N THR A 2 26.17 -7.73 11.85
CA THR A 2 25.30 -7.66 11.19
C THR A 2 24.77 -6.58 10.80
N THR A 3 24.70 -6.39 9.82
CA THR A 3 24.10 -5.33 9.40
C THR A 3 22.74 -5.39 9.49
N THR A 4 22.21 -4.65 10.25
CA THR A 4 20.84 -4.58 10.29
C THR A 4 20.36 -3.81 9.17
N LYS A 5 19.43 -4.33 8.51
CA LYS A 5 18.80 -3.61 7.51
C LYS A 5 17.96 -2.58 8.15
N ASN A 6 18.26 -1.37 7.93
CA ASN A 6 17.55 -0.25 8.52
C ASN A 6 16.63 0.47 7.55
N ASN A 7 16.24 -0.21 6.49
CA ASN A 7 15.33 0.38 5.54
C ASN A 7 13.97 0.60 6.15
N LYS A 8 13.41 1.77 5.91
CA LYS A 8 12.05 2.04 6.27
C LYS A 8 11.13 1.34 5.28
N VAL A 9 9.96 0.96 5.75
CA VAL A 9 8.92 0.37 4.91
C VAL A 9 7.71 1.30 4.95
N ILE A 10 7.26 1.69 3.78
CA ILE A 10 6.11 2.57 3.62
C ILE A 10 5.02 1.82 2.89
N GLY A 11 3.80 1.91 3.38
CA GLY A 11 2.63 1.40 2.67
C GLY A 11 1.79 2.56 2.16
N MET A 12 1.23 2.45 0.97
CA MET A 12 0.35 3.47 0.41
C MET A 12 -0.89 2.83 -0.17
N PHE A 13 -2.05 3.40 0.11
CA PHE A 13 -3.31 2.88 -0.41
C PHE A 13 -4.01 3.91 -1.28
N GLY A 14 -4.44 3.47 -2.45
CA GLY A 14 -5.22 4.31 -3.35
C GLY A 14 -4.43 5.36 -4.09
N VAL A 15 -3.10 5.30 -3.99
CA VAL A 15 -2.23 6.22 -4.71
C VAL A 15 -1.87 5.56 -6.02
N SER A 16 -2.01 6.29 -7.11
CA SER A 16 -1.76 5.75 -8.44
C SER A 16 -0.27 5.51 -8.68
N ALA A 17 0.03 4.39 -9.36
CA ALA A 17 1.39 4.12 -9.78
C ALA A 17 1.92 5.16 -10.77
N GLU A 18 1.03 5.96 -11.36
CA GLU A 18 1.44 7.05 -12.25
C GLU A 18 2.26 8.11 -11.52
N ASN A 19 2.15 8.16 -10.21
CA ASN A 19 2.88 9.14 -9.40
C ASN A 19 4.21 8.62 -8.88
N LEU A 20 4.68 7.48 -9.41
CA LEU A 20 5.94 6.89 -8.95
C LEU A 20 7.13 7.82 -9.05
N ASP A 21 7.20 8.63 -10.09
CA ASP A 21 8.33 9.54 -10.26
C ASP A 21 8.41 10.56 -9.13
N VAL A 22 7.26 11.03 -8.68
CA VAL A 22 7.20 11.96 -7.55
C VAL A 22 7.72 11.27 -6.29
N PHE A 23 7.30 10.03 -6.07
CA PHE A 23 7.74 9.31 -4.88
C PHE A 23 9.21 8.97 -4.94
N ARG A 24 9.76 8.72 -6.11
CA ARG A 24 11.19 8.49 -6.26
C ARG A 24 12.02 9.70 -5.86
N GLU A 25 11.46 10.89 -6.06
CA GLU A 25 12.14 12.11 -5.63
C GLU A 25 12.03 12.31 -4.12
N LEU A 26 10.91 11.85 -3.52
CA LEU A 26 10.68 12.04 -2.10
C LEU A 26 11.39 11.01 -1.24
N PHE A 27 11.52 9.78 -1.72
CA PHE A 27 12.09 8.68 -0.96
C PHE A 27 13.29 8.10 -1.68
N ASN A 28 14.38 7.95 -0.95
CA ASN A 28 15.58 7.38 -1.55
C ASN A 28 15.48 5.85 -1.63
N ALA A 29 16.46 5.24 -2.24
CA ALA A 29 16.43 3.79 -2.50
C ALA A 29 16.49 2.92 -1.26
N SER A 30 16.77 3.51 -0.10
CA SER A 30 16.78 2.74 1.14
C SER A 30 15.39 2.61 1.75
N VAL A 31 14.37 3.23 1.14
CA VAL A 31 13.01 3.12 1.61
C VAL A 31 12.26 2.15 0.72
N GLU A 32 11.70 1.11 1.32
CA GLU A 32 10.86 0.18 0.59
C GLU A 32 9.44 0.73 0.54
N ILE A 33 8.87 0.85 -0.63
CA ILE A 33 7.54 1.43 -0.80
C ILE A 33 6.60 0.39 -1.39
N ASN A 34 5.52 0.14 -0.69
CA ASN A 34 4.49 -0.81 -1.14
C ASN A 34 3.23 -0.03 -1.49
N LEU A 35 2.89 -0.04 -2.78
CA LEU A 35 1.69 0.61 -3.29
C LEU A 35 0.58 -0.42 -3.41
N PHE A 36 -0.51 -0.20 -2.71
CA PHE A 36 -1.67 -1.08 -2.78
C PHE A 36 -2.73 -0.37 -3.62
N GLU A 37 -2.93 -0.88 -4.83
CA GLU A 37 -3.89 -0.28 -5.74
C GLU A 37 -5.30 -0.82 -5.50
N LEU A 38 -6.28 -0.05 -5.88
CA LEU A 38 -7.65 -0.52 -5.83
C LEU A 38 -7.87 -1.59 -6.91
N PRO A 39 -8.80 -2.52 -6.68
CA PRO A 39 -9.10 -3.54 -7.69
C PRO A 39 -9.49 -2.92 -9.02
N ARG A 40 -9.01 -3.50 -10.10
CA ARG A 40 -9.27 -3.01 -11.46
C ARG A 40 -9.63 -4.14 -12.39
N GLU A 41 -10.47 -3.81 -13.38
CA GLU A 41 -10.80 -4.75 -14.43
C GLU A 41 -9.56 -5.17 -15.19
N ASN A 42 -9.58 -6.37 -15.72
CA ASN A 42 -8.50 -6.92 -16.53
C ASN A 42 -7.16 -7.01 -15.79
N THR A 43 -7.22 -7.14 -14.48
CA THR A 43 -6.05 -7.24 -13.64
C THR A 43 -6.12 -8.54 -12.84
N LYS A 44 -4.97 -9.14 -12.61
CA LYS A 44 -4.86 -10.31 -11.73
C LYS A 44 -4.15 -9.89 -10.47
N ASP A 45 -4.36 -10.63 -9.40
CA ASP A 45 -3.62 -10.41 -8.17
C ASP A 45 -2.15 -10.66 -8.44
N THR A 46 -1.35 -9.62 -8.30
CA THR A 46 0.07 -9.73 -8.57
C THR A 46 0.83 -8.62 -7.84
N VAL A 47 2.12 -8.84 -7.67
CA VAL A 47 3.01 -7.83 -7.12
C VAL A 47 4.11 -7.60 -8.14
N LYS A 48 4.26 -6.37 -8.57
CA LYS A 48 5.32 -5.97 -9.49
C LYS A 48 6.37 -5.20 -8.72
N GLN A 49 7.62 -5.49 -8.97
CA GLN A 49 8.71 -4.77 -8.34
C GLN A 49 9.41 -3.87 -9.36
N GLU A 50 9.57 -2.60 -9.00
CA GLU A 50 10.35 -1.65 -9.76
C GLU A 50 11.28 -0.96 -8.79
N ASP A 51 12.56 -1.34 -8.79
CA ASP A 51 13.55 -0.85 -7.84
C ASP A 51 13.11 -1.10 -6.40
N ASN A 52 12.89 -0.06 -5.61
CA ASN A 52 12.43 -0.19 -4.23
C ASN A 52 10.92 -0.08 -4.10
N PHE A 53 10.19 -0.08 -5.22
CA PHE A 53 8.73 -0.03 -5.22
C PHE A 53 8.14 -1.40 -5.47
N PHE A 54 7.17 -1.77 -4.65
CA PHE A 54 6.39 -3.00 -4.82
C PHE A 54 4.95 -2.59 -5.07
N ILE A 55 4.45 -2.88 -6.25
CA ILE A 55 3.12 -2.47 -6.66
C ILE A 55 2.19 -3.67 -6.56
N HIS A 56 1.29 -3.61 -5.59
CA HIS A 56 0.32 -4.68 -5.35
C HIS A 56 -0.94 -4.39 -6.14
N GLN A 57 -1.23 -5.23 -7.11
CA GLN A 57 -2.39 -5.09 -7.98
C GLN A 57 -3.40 -6.18 -7.68
N TYR A 58 -4.67 -5.86 -7.80
CA TYR A 58 -5.74 -6.75 -7.43
C TYR A 58 -6.79 -6.87 -8.53
N ALA A 59 -7.26 -8.08 -8.71
CA ALA A 59 -8.40 -8.34 -9.59
C ALA A 59 -9.67 -7.79 -8.96
N PRO A 60 -10.71 -7.53 -9.76
CA PRO A 60 -11.98 -7.07 -9.23
C PRO A 60 -12.60 -8.10 -8.29
N ALA A 61 -13.42 -7.62 -7.39
CA ALA A 61 -14.16 -8.51 -6.50
C ALA A 61 -15.20 -9.27 -7.31
N GLU A 62 -15.31 -10.55 -7.05
CA GLU A 62 -16.33 -11.38 -7.72
C GLU A 62 -17.69 -11.21 -7.07
N GLN A 63 -17.72 -10.93 -5.79
CA GLN A 63 -18.97 -10.82 -5.06
C GLN A 63 -19.13 -9.46 -4.42
N ASP A 64 -18.30 -9.19 -3.46
CA ASP A 64 -18.49 -8.08 -2.54
C ASP A 64 -17.20 -7.25 -2.49
N ALA A 65 -17.31 -5.99 -2.87
CA ALA A 65 -16.18 -5.08 -2.87
C ALA A 65 -15.57 -4.94 -1.48
N GLU A 66 -16.40 -4.97 -0.45
CA GLU A 66 -15.90 -4.82 0.92
C GLU A 66 -15.04 -6.00 1.34
N SER A 67 -15.41 -7.22 0.93
CA SER A 67 -14.60 -8.39 1.22
C SER A 67 -13.23 -8.29 0.55
N ARG A 68 -13.22 -7.75 -0.67
CA ARG A 68 -11.97 -7.57 -1.39
C ARG A 68 -11.07 -6.55 -0.68
N ILE A 69 -11.65 -5.47 -0.18
CA ILE A 69 -10.91 -4.48 0.58
C ILE A 69 -10.35 -5.09 1.86
N ASN A 70 -11.07 -5.98 2.50
CA ASN A 70 -10.57 -6.66 3.70
C ASN A 70 -9.31 -7.49 3.37
N GLU A 71 -9.26 -8.10 2.19
CA GLU A 71 -8.08 -8.82 1.76
C GLU A 71 -6.90 -7.89 1.56
N ILE A 72 -7.14 -6.72 0.96
CA ILE A 72 -6.11 -5.72 0.75
C ILE A 72 -5.58 -5.21 2.10
N ILE A 73 -6.47 -4.96 3.05
CA ILE A 73 -6.09 -4.52 4.38
C ILE A 73 -5.19 -5.57 5.04
N ARG A 74 -5.54 -6.84 4.90
CA ARG A 74 -4.74 -7.92 5.45
C ARG A 74 -3.34 -7.92 4.87
N ASP A 75 -3.22 -7.71 3.56
CA ASP A 75 -1.93 -7.63 2.90
C ASP A 75 -1.15 -6.41 3.38
N MET A 76 -1.83 -5.28 3.58
CA MET A 76 -1.21 -4.07 4.11
C MET A 76 -0.66 -4.29 5.50
N LEU A 77 -1.42 -4.97 6.35
CA LEU A 77 -0.98 -5.25 7.71
C LEU A 77 0.23 -6.19 7.72
N ALA A 78 0.30 -7.08 6.75
CA ALA A 78 1.37 -8.07 6.68
C ALA A 78 2.75 -7.47 6.44
N ILE A 79 2.83 -6.29 5.85
CA ILE A 79 4.14 -5.67 5.57
C ILE A 79 4.71 -4.93 6.79
N HIS A 80 3.91 -4.72 7.82
CA HIS A 80 4.33 -4.01 9.04
C HIS A 80 5.09 -2.73 8.73
N ALA A 81 4.47 -1.85 7.96
CA ALA A 81 5.13 -0.62 7.53
C ALA A 81 5.37 0.32 8.70
N ASP A 82 6.40 1.14 8.58
CA ASP A 82 6.68 2.18 9.55
C ASP A 82 5.66 3.31 9.46
N TYR A 83 5.17 3.58 8.25
CA TYR A 83 4.14 4.58 8.00
C TYR A 83 3.25 4.10 6.87
N TYR A 84 1.97 4.46 6.96
CA TYR A 84 1.02 4.22 5.88
C TYR A 84 0.47 5.55 5.42
N PHE A 85 0.40 5.73 4.11
CA PHE A 85 -0.21 6.91 3.49
C PHE A 85 -1.46 6.47 2.75
N ILE A 86 -2.56 7.16 2.98
CA ILE A 86 -3.84 6.81 2.37
C ILE A 86 -4.37 8.02 1.62
N SER A 87 -4.78 7.82 0.38
CA SER A 87 -5.41 8.89 -0.38
C SER A 87 -6.85 9.06 0.06
N SER A 88 -7.22 10.29 0.44
CA SER A 88 -8.58 10.58 0.83
C SER A 88 -9.56 10.48 -0.36
N GLN A 89 -9.02 10.43 -1.58
CA GLN A 89 -9.84 10.27 -2.77
C GLN A 89 -10.15 8.81 -3.06
N ALA A 90 -9.49 7.87 -2.37
CA ALA A 90 -9.69 6.46 -2.64
C ALA A 90 -10.99 5.96 -2.02
N GLN A 91 -11.66 5.08 -2.76
CA GLN A 91 -12.83 4.40 -2.23
C GLN A 91 -12.39 3.54 -1.04
N PHE A 92 -13.19 3.50 -0.01
CA PHE A 92 -12.93 2.74 1.21
C PHE A 92 -11.75 3.25 2.05
N HIS A 93 -11.27 4.47 1.78
CA HIS A 93 -10.13 4.99 2.52
C HIS A 93 -10.40 5.03 4.03
N GLN A 94 -11.62 5.34 4.45
CA GLN A 94 -11.94 5.42 5.86
C GLN A 94 -11.84 4.05 6.55
N LYS A 95 -12.28 3.01 5.87
CA LYS A 95 -12.21 1.66 6.40
C LYS A 95 -10.75 1.22 6.56
N VAL A 96 -9.93 1.51 5.58
CA VAL A 96 -8.50 1.20 5.62
C VAL A 96 -7.82 1.97 6.75
N TYR A 97 -8.12 3.26 6.85
CA TYR A 97 -7.59 4.11 7.93
C TYR A 97 -7.92 3.52 9.29
N ASN A 98 -9.20 3.25 9.52
CA ASN A 98 -9.65 2.76 10.82
C ASN A 98 -8.98 1.43 11.17
N SER A 99 -8.81 0.55 10.21
CA SER A 99 -8.18 -0.75 10.44
C SER A 99 -6.73 -0.61 10.84
N LEU A 100 -5.98 0.22 10.11
CA LEU A 100 -4.56 0.41 10.39
C LEU A 100 -4.33 1.07 11.74
N VAL A 101 -5.12 2.08 12.06
CA VAL A 101 -5.01 2.76 13.34
C VAL A 101 -5.38 1.82 14.49
N HIS A 102 -6.38 0.98 14.27
CA HIS A 102 -6.79 0.00 15.27
C HIS A 102 -5.63 -0.90 15.69
N TYR A 103 -4.78 -1.26 14.75
CA TYR A 103 -3.62 -2.10 15.03
C TYR A 103 -2.37 -1.31 15.43
N GLY A 104 -2.52 -0.01 15.65
CA GLY A 104 -1.44 0.80 16.21
C GLY A 104 -0.46 1.38 15.21
N TYR A 105 -0.76 1.30 13.93
CA TYR A 105 0.14 1.84 12.91
C TYR A 105 -0.03 3.35 12.74
N LYS A 106 1.03 3.99 12.27
CA LYS A 106 1.02 5.42 11.96
C LYS A 106 0.46 5.61 10.56
N VAL A 107 -0.58 6.43 10.45
CA VAL A 107 -1.28 6.63 9.18
C VAL A 107 -1.41 8.11 8.89
N VAL A 108 -1.08 8.49 7.66
CA VAL A 108 -1.23 9.85 7.17
C VAL A 108 -2.22 9.83 6.03
N VAL A 109 -3.23 10.68 6.10
CA VAL A 109 -4.23 10.80 5.04
C VAL A 109 -3.85 11.99 4.17
N MET A 110 -3.80 11.76 2.89
CA MET A 110 -3.40 12.79 1.92
C MET A 110 -4.58 13.39 1.18
#